data_8f47556b80d339ab444ea078c2fe4ba0
#
_entry.id   8f47556b80d339ab444ea078c2fe4ba0
#
_cell.length_a   1.000
_cell.length_b   1.000
_cell.length_c   1.000
_cell.angle_alpha   90.00
_cell.angle_beta   90.00
_cell.angle_gamma   90.00
#
_symmetry.space_group_name_H-M   'P 1'
#
loop_
_entity.id
_entity.type
_entity.pdbx_description
1 polymer ?
#
loop_
_entity_poly.entity_id
_entity_poly.type
_entity_poly.pdbx_seq_one_letter_code
_entity_poly.pdbx_strand_id
1 'polypeptide(L)'
;MAATRWEDLRDASFRGVSFYLVDNEGTSGRRAIRRAYPKKEVGWTEDNGAVLTQQQINGKLIGKDYQSQLEALLRALNTPGPGELIHPWFGIQKVQIGKVTHRLSTEEGGIAYISFEVSEAGERLFPAPAENTSLTVLSAADKVKAALANGDVFALLDGLGEMADTWMDDMENLVVGVLTLPSA
;
A
#
# COMPACT_ATOMS: atom_id res chain seq x y z
N MET A 1 20.47 23.26 -2.82
CA MET A 1 19.03 23.38 -2.73
C MET A 1 18.72 24.69 -2.01
N ALA A 2 18.00 25.62 -2.65
CA ALA A 2 17.57 26.83 -1.98
C ALA A 2 16.57 26.46 -0.87
N ALA A 3 16.76 27.00 0.33
CA ALA A 3 15.79 26.83 1.41
C ALA A 3 14.49 27.48 0.97
N THR A 4 13.44 26.68 0.80
CA THR A 4 12.10 27.17 0.48
C THR A 4 11.62 28.01 1.68
N ARG A 5 11.41 29.30 1.45
CA ARG A 5 10.84 30.16 2.48
C ARG A 5 9.41 29.70 2.76
N TRP A 6 8.99 29.73 4.03
CA TRP A 6 7.62 29.41 4.41
C TRP A 6 6.57 30.29 3.70
N GLU A 7 6.97 31.48 3.24
CA GLU A 7 6.15 32.44 2.49
C GLU A 7 5.87 31.98 1.06
N ASP A 8 6.72 31.11 0.49
CA ASP A 8 6.59 30.60 -0.88
C ASP A 8 5.83 29.25 -0.93
N LEU A 9 5.29 28.80 0.20
CA LEU A 9 4.55 27.54 0.27
C LEU A 9 3.18 27.68 -0.41
N ARG A 10 2.80 26.62 -1.12
CA ARG A 10 1.45 26.53 -1.72
C ARG A 10 0.39 26.38 -0.63
N ASP A 11 -0.79 26.93 -0.88
CA ASP A 11 -1.95 26.66 -0.02
C ASP A 11 -2.25 25.17 0.01
N ALA A 12 -2.61 24.67 1.21
CA ALA A 12 -3.07 23.32 1.34
C ALA A 12 -4.46 23.16 0.73
N SER A 13 -4.70 22.08 0.00
CA SER A 13 -6.04 21.79 -0.48
C SER A 13 -6.31 20.28 -0.51
N PHE A 14 -7.57 19.90 -0.30
CA PHE A 14 -8.03 18.54 -0.44
C PHE A 14 -9.21 18.49 -1.41
N ARG A 15 -9.05 17.67 -2.48
CA ARG A 15 -10.03 17.57 -3.58
C ARG A 15 -10.48 18.94 -4.09
N GLY A 16 -9.55 19.90 -4.20
CA GLY A 16 -9.80 21.25 -4.70
C GLY A 16 -10.36 22.23 -3.68
N VAL A 17 -10.63 21.82 -2.44
CA VAL A 17 -11.05 22.73 -1.37
C VAL A 17 -9.82 23.17 -0.58
N SER A 18 -9.50 24.47 -0.61
CA SER A 18 -8.34 25.03 0.08
C SER A 18 -8.61 25.27 1.56
N PHE A 19 -7.56 25.14 2.36
CA PHE A 19 -7.56 25.44 3.79
C PHE A 19 -6.15 25.89 4.21
N TYR A 20 -6.06 26.60 5.33
CA TYR A 20 -4.76 26.99 5.89
C TYR A 20 -4.23 25.88 6.78
N LEU A 21 -3.06 25.35 6.43
CA LEU A 21 -2.35 24.39 7.26
C LEU A 21 -1.76 25.08 8.48
N VAL A 22 -2.00 24.55 9.66
CA VAL A 22 -1.42 25.01 10.92
C VAL A 22 -0.19 24.19 11.26
N ASP A 23 -0.36 22.88 11.34
CA ASP A 23 0.71 21.93 11.57
C ASP A 23 0.40 20.56 10.91
N ASN A 24 1.43 19.77 10.78
CA ASN A 24 1.36 18.40 10.28
C ASN A 24 2.27 17.49 11.10
N GLU A 25 1.72 16.49 11.72
CA GLU A 25 2.47 15.44 12.42
C GLU A 25 2.38 14.15 11.61
N GLY A 26 3.54 13.59 11.23
CA GLY A 26 3.61 12.40 10.40
C GLY A 26 4.35 11.27 11.09
N THR A 27 3.82 10.05 10.93
CA THR A 27 4.47 8.82 11.37
C THR A 27 4.85 8.00 10.15
N SER A 28 6.12 7.69 10.02
CA SER A 28 6.67 6.83 8.97
C SER A 28 7.79 5.98 9.55
N GLY A 29 8.19 4.94 8.85
CA GLY A 29 9.28 4.09 9.32
C GLY A 29 9.23 2.70 8.72
N ARG A 30 9.95 1.78 9.38
CA ARG A 30 10.02 0.38 8.98
C ARG A 30 9.64 -0.51 10.14
N ARG A 31 9.03 -1.65 9.83
CA ARG A 31 8.65 -2.68 10.82
C ARG A 31 9.90 -3.47 11.19
N ALA A 32 10.63 -2.99 12.20
CA ALA A 32 11.84 -3.60 12.69
C ALA A 32 11.53 -4.55 13.85
N ILE A 33 11.80 -5.84 13.69
CA ILE A 33 11.65 -6.86 14.75
C ILE A 33 13.02 -7.14 15.33
N ARG A 34 13.16 -6.88 16.63
CA ARG A 34 14.39 -7.19 17.36
C ARG A 34 14.42 -8.67 17.72
N ARG A 35 15.49 -9.35 17.34
CA ARG A 35 15.76 -10.75 17.68
C ARG A 35 16.93 -10.80 18.65
N ALA A 36 16.73 -11.44 19.79
CA ALA A 36 17.79 -11.69 20.78
C ALA A 36 18.04 -13.20 20.88
N TYR A 37 19.31 -13.59 20.87
CA TYR A 37 19.66 -14.98 21.12
C TYR A 37 19.83 -15.22 22.63
N PRO A 38 19.25 -16.31 23.16
CA PRO A 38 19.47 -16.68 24.54
C PRO A 38 20.98 -16.81 24.84
N LYS A 39 21.43 -16.21 25.97
CA LYS A 39 22.83 -16.24 26.41
C LYS A 39 23.86 -15.60 25.49
N LYS A 40 23.44 -14.77 24.52
CA LYS A 40 24.34 -13.93 23.70
C LYS A 40 24.05 -12.46 23.95
N GLU A 41 25.11 -11.66 24.04
CA GLU A 41 25.02 -10.21 24.23
C GLU A 41 24.72 -9.47 22.93
N VAL A 42 24.84 -10.15 21.77
CA VAL A 42 24.61 -9.59 20.45
C VAL A 42 23.25 -10.08 19.91
N GLY A 43 22.36 -9.12 19.62
CA GLY A 43 21.12 -9.36 18.91
C GLY A 43 21.20 -8.84 17.48
N TRP A 44 20.18 -9.13 16.66
CA TRP A 44 20.02 -8.56 15.32
C TRP A 44 18.59 -8.05 15.12
N THR A 45 18.42 -7.18 14.14
CA THR A 45 17.12 -6.58 13.81
C THR A 45 16.71 -6.99 12.42
N GLU A 46 15.55 -7.58 12.32
CA GLU A 46 14.91 -7.98 11.07
C GLU A 46 14.02 -6.85 10.57
N ASP A 47 14.12 -6.53 9.28
CA ASP A 47 13.29 -5.52 8.64
C ASP A 47 12.12 -6.18 7.89
N ASN A 48 10.90 -5.95 8.38
CA ASN A 48 9.67 -6.52 7.83
C ASN A 48 8.88 -5.54 6.95
N GLY A 49 9.59 -4.65 6.27
CA GLY A 49 9.02 -3.71 5.31
C GLY A 49 8.57 -2.37 5.91
N ALA A 50 8.12 -1.48 5.06
CA ALA A 50 7.70 -0.15 5.44
C ALA A 50 6.39 -0.16 6.27
N VAL A 51 6.29 0.74 7.23
CA VAL A 51 5.03 1.09 7.88
C VAL A 51 4.26 2.01 6.95
N LEU A 52 2.94 1.84 6.88
CA LEU A 52 2.09 2.76 6.13
C LEU A 52 2.24 4.17 6.72
N THR A 53 2.56 5.13 5.87
CA THR A 53 2.69 6.53 6.29
C THR A 53 1.34 7.06 6.73
N GLN A 54 1.29 7.57 7.96
CA GLN A 54 0.12 8.22 8.53
C GLN A 54 0.49 9.65 8.90
N GLN A 55 -0.42 10.58 8.64
CA GLN A 55 -0.22 11.99 8.97
C GLN A 55 -1.49 12.53 9.65
N GLN A 56 -1.28 13.34 10.68
CA GLN A 56 -2.31 14.14 11.33
C GLN A 56 -2.17 15.56 10.80
N ILE A 57 -3.19 16.05 10.13
CA ILE A 57 -3.21 17.38 9.54
C ILE A 57 -4.14 18.27 10.36
N ASN A 58 -3.59 19.36 10.87
CA ASN A 58 -4.34 20.39 11.56
C ASN A 58 -4.40 21.65 10.71
N GLY A 59 -5.60 22.04 10.37
CA GLY A 59 -5.88 23.18 9.53
C GLY A 59 -6.86 24.17 10.16
N LYS A 60 -6.94 25.36 9.59
CA LYS A 60 -7.92 26.38 9.95
C LYS A 60 -8.54 26.98 8.70
N LEU A 61 -9.77 27.40 8.81
CA LEU A 61 -10.51 28.14 7.81
C LEU A 61 -10.83 29.54 8.40
N ILE A 62 -10.54 30.59 7.65
CA ILE A 62 -10.67 31.97 8.12
C ILE A 62 -11.43 32.76 7.08
N GLY A 63 -12.32 33.61 7.51
CA GLY A 63 -13.01 34.53 6.63
C GLY A 63 -14.49 34.66 6.96
N LYS A 64 -15.20 35.49 6.21
CA LYS A 64 -16.64 35.67 6.38
C LYS A 64 -17.44 34.42 6.02
N ASP A 65 -16.91 33.63 5.09
CA ASP A 65 -17.54 32.41 4.55
C ASP A 65 -16.94 31.12 5.15
N TYR A 66 -16.27 31.22 6.31
CA TYR A 66 -15.62 30.08 6.96
C TYR A 66 -16.52 28.88 7.17
N GLN A 67 -17.82 29.14 7.39
CA GLN A 67 -18.83 28.10 7.60
C GLN A 67 -19.13 27.29 6.33
N SER A 68 -19.36 28.02 5.21
CA SER A 68 -19.60 27.35 3.91
C SER A 68 -18.34 26.63 3.39
N GLN A 69 -17.16 27.18 3.66
CA GLN A 69 -15.87 26.51 3.35
C GLN A 69 -15.69 25.24 4.20
N LEU A 70 -16.04 25.29 5.48
CA LEU A 70 -16.01 24.12 6.36
C LEU A 70 -16.94 23.02 5.87
N GLU A 71 -18.19 23.36 5.51
CA GLU A 71 -19.13 22.40 4.98
C GLU A 71 -18.67 21.78 3.66
N ALA A 72 -18.07 22.57 2.78
CA ALA A 72 -17.48 22.10 1.52
C ALA A 72 -16.32 21.13 1.79
N LEU A 73 -15.44 21.48 2.74
CA LEU A 73 -14.30 20.64 3.12
C LEU A 73 -14.77 19.35 3.80
N LEU A 74 -15.74 19.41 4.70
CA LEU A 74 -16.32 18.22 5.35
C LEU A 74 -16.98 17.29 4.33
N ARG A 75 -17.68 17.82 3.33
CA ARG A 75 -18.22 17.00 2.22
C ARG A 75 -17.10 16.32 1.42
N ALA A 76 -16.05 17.05 1.10
CA ALA A 76 -14.90 16.50 0.39
C ALA A 76 -14.20 15.40 1.19
N LEU A 77 -14.01 15.59 2.51
CA LEU A 77 -13.38 14.62 3.42
C LEU A 77 -14.25 13.37 3.63
N ASN A 78 -15.58 13.52 3.72
CA ASN A 78 -16.52 12.40 3.90
C ASN A 78 -16.81 11.64 2.59
N THR A 79 -16.36 12.13 1.44
CA THR A 79 -16.56 11.41 0.17
C THR A 79 -15.70 10.14 0.16
N PRO A 80 -16.28 8.96 -0.09
CA PRO A 80 -15.56 7.69 -0.05
C PRO A 80 -14.46 7.61 -1.11
N GLY A 81 -13.47 6.80 -0.83
CA GLY A 81 -12.32 6.54 -1.70
C GLY A 81 -11.16 7.51 -1.52
N PRO A 82 -10.00 7.18 -2.10
CA PRO A 82 -8.81 8.00 -2.00
C PRO A 82 -9.02 9.37 -2.67
N GLY A 83 -8.44 10.40 -2.06
CA GLY A 83 -8.49 11.77 -2.54
C GLY A 83 -7.09 12.32 -2.81
N GLU A 84 -7.05 13.41 -3.59
CA GLU A 84 -5.85 14.17 -3.83
C GLU A 84 -5.70 15.24 -2.75
N LEU A 85 -4.58 15.20 -2.04
CA LEU A 85 -4.15 16.18 -1.06
C LEU A 85 -2.97 16.96 -1.64
N ILE A 86 -3.10 18.27 -1.75
CA ILE A 86 -1.99 19.17 -2.05
C ILE A 86 -1.43 19.65 -0.71
N HIS A 87 -0.24 19.14 -0.38
CA HIS A 87 0.43 19.48 0.86
C HIS A 87 1.51 20.55 0.59
N PRO A 88 1.63 21.62 1.40
CA PRO A 88 2.57 22.70 1.15
C PRO A 88 4.03 22.23 1.03
N TRP A 89 4.46 21.27 1.84
CA TRP A 89 5.84 20.77 1.87
C TRP A 89 6.05 19.50 1.06
N PHE A 90 5.04 18.61 1.01
CA PHE A 90 5.18 17.29 0.37
C PHE A 90 4.59 17.23 -1.05
N GLY A 91 3.96 18.33 -1.51
CA GLY A 91 3.36 18.37 -2.83
C GLY A 91 2.06 17.57 -2.94
N ILE A 92 1.80 16.99 -4.10
CA ILE A 92 0.57 16.26 -4.38
C ILE A 92 0.70 14.82 -3.88
N GLN A 93 -0.22 14.42 -3.02
CA GLN A 93 -0.28 13.08 -2.44
C GLN A 93 -1.68 12.48 -2.65
N LYS A 94 -1.72 11.19 -2.99
CA LYS A 94 -2.97 10.43 -3.03
C LYS A 94 -3.16 9.75 -1.69
N VAL A 95 -4.18 10.18 -0.95
CA VAL A 95 -4.39 9.78 0.44
C VAL A 95 -5.80 9.26 0.69
N GLN A 96 -5.92 8.40 1.68
CA GLN A 96 -7.19 7.97 2.26
C GLN A 96 -7.41 8.71 3.56
N ILE A 97 -8.61 9.27 3.73
CA ILE A 97 -8.99 9.99 4.95
C ILE A 97 -9.42 9.01 6.03
N GLY A 98 -8.94 9.25 7.25
CA GLY A 98 -9.32 8.56 8.46
C GLY A 98 -10.31 9.38 9.30
N LYS A 99 -9.99 9.57 10.58
CA LYS A 99 -10.81 10.33 11.51
C LYS A 99 -10.75 11.82 11.20
N VAL A 100 -11.91 12.48 11.21
CA VAL A 100 -12.05 13.94 11.02
C VAL A 100 -12.68 14.55 12.26
N THR A 101 -12.09 15.62 12.76
CA THR A 101 -12.58 16.39 13.91
C THR A 101 -12.60 17.87 13.54
N HIS A 102 -13.62 18.58 13.91
CA HIS A 102 -13.71 20.03 13.70
C HIS A 102 -14.14 20.73 15.00
N ARG A 103 -13.69 21.96 15.17
CA ARG A 103 -14.02 22.81 16.30
C ARG A 103 -14.42 24.19 15.80
N LEU A 104 -15.58 24.62 16.27
CA LEU A 104 -16.09 25.98 16.10
C LEU A 104 -16.16 26.63 17.48
N SER A 105 -15.76 27.90 17.59
CA SER A 105 -15.86 28.67 18.83
C SER A 105 -16.61 29.95 18.54
N THR A 106 -17.49 30.32 19.45
CA THR A 106 -18.20 31.62 19.43
C THR A 106 -17.31 32.78 19.92
N GLU A 107 -16.28 32.44 20.67
CA GLU A 107 -15.31 33.44 21.18
C GLU A 107 -14.36 33.90 20.06
N GLU A 108 -14.01 32.99 19.14
CA GLU A 108 -13.14 33.25 17.99
C GLU A 108 -13.99 33.33 16.71
N GLY A 109 -14.80 34.38 16.59
CA GLY A 109 -15.68 34.57 15.43
C GLY A 109 -14.91 34.61 14.10
N GLY A 110 -15.41 33.87 13.08
CA GLY A 110 -14.84 33.85 11.75
C GLY A 110 -13.71 32.86 11.54
N ILE A 111 -13.50 31.92 12.48
CA ILE A 111 -12.48 30.87 12.38
C ILE A 111 -13.09 29.50 12.67
N ALA A 112 -12.75 28.51 11.86
CA ALA A 112 -13.04 27.10 12.11
C ALA A 112 -11.72 26.31 12.11
N TYR A 113 -11.55 25.47 13.11
CA TYR A 113 -10.43 24.52 13.18
C TYR A 113 -10.87 23.17 12.71
N ILE A 114 -10.03 22.53 11.93
CA ILE A 114 -10.23 21.16 11.44
C ILE A 114 -8.97 20.34 11.64
N SER A 115 -9.17 19.10 12.07
CA SER A 115 -8.10 18.13 12.26
C SER A 115 -8.53 16.82 11.63
N PHE A 116 -7.69 16.23 10.79
CA PHE A 116 -7.99 14.98 10.15
C PHE A 116 -6.75 14.13 9.93
N GLU A 117 -6.97 12.82 10.01
CA GLU A 117 -5.94 11.81 9.76
C GLU A 117 -5.94 11.45 8.29
N VAL A 118 -4.75 11.33 7.73
CA VAL A 118 -4.55 10.82 6.36
C VAL A 118 -3.56 9.68 6.37
N SER A 119 -3.83 8.69 5.55
CA SER A 119 -2.92 7.58 5.28
C SER A 119 -2.65 7.52 3.79
N GLU A 120 -1.45 7.13 3.42
CA GLU A 120 -1.11 6.91 2.02
C GLU A 120 -2.08 5.89 1.40
N ALA A 121 -2.65 6.23 0.24
CA ALA A 121 -3.52 5.32 -0.49
C ALA A 121 -2.67 4.33 -1.29
N GLY A 122 -2.30 3.22 -0.65
CA GLY A 122 -1.63 2.11 -1.31
C GLY A 122 -2.53 1.38 -2.31
N GLU A 123 -1.93 0.69 -3.27
CA GLU A 123 -2.65 -0.24 -4.12
C GLU A 123 -2.99 -1.53 -3.35
N ARG A 124 -4.20 -2.02 -3.59
CA ARG A 124 -4.60 -3.32 -3.03
C ARG A 124 -3.94 -4.42 -3.84
N LEU A 125 -2.83 -4.92 -3.35
CA LEU A 125 -2.17 -6.09 -3.92
C LEU A 125 -2.97 -7.35 -3.50
N PHE A 126 -3.70 -7.92 -4.44
CA PHE A 126 -4.23 -9.26 -4.25
C PHE A 126 -3.11 -10.26 -4.56
N PRO A 127 -2.90 -11.29 -3.74
CA PRO A 127 -2.01 -12.37 -4.14
C PRO A 127 -2.53 -12.91 -5.48
N ALA A 128 -1.60 -13.17 -6.40
CA ALA A 128 -1.95 -13.81 -7.66
C ALA A 128 -2.76 -15.08 -7.34
N PRO A 129 -3.85 -15.34 -8.06
CA PRO A 129 -4.60 -16.57 -7.84
C PRO A 129 -3.63 -17.74 -8.00
N ALA A 130 -3.59 -18.61 -7.00
CA ALA A 130 -2.78 -19.82 -7.10
C ALA A 130 -3.22 -20.58 -8.36
N GLU A 131 -2.25 -21.01 -9.16
CA GLU A 131 -2.53 -21.83 -10.33
C GLU A 131 -3.35 -23.06 -9.89
N ASN A 132 -4.42 -23.31 -10.62
CA ASN A 132 -5.32 -24.39 -10.26
C ASN A 132 -4.70 -25.71 -10.71
N THR A 133 -3.79 -26.22 -9.88
CA THR A 133 -3.08 -27.48 -10.13
C THR A 133 -4.01 -28.65 -10.41
N SER A 134 -5.25 -28.61 -9.90
CA SER A 134 -6.26 -29.65 -10.20
C SER A 134 -6.66 -29.63 -11.67
N LEU A 135 -6.76 -28.48 -12.33
CA LEU A 135 -7.04 -28.40 -13.77
C LEU A 135 -5.87 -28.91 -14.60
N THR A 136 -4.63 -28.63 -14.17
CA THR A 136 -3.43 -29.14 -14.83
C THR A 136 -3.34 -30.67 -14.74
N VAL A 137 -3.61 -31.21 -13.55
CA VAL A 137 -3.66 -32.68 -13.35
C VAL A 137 -4.77 -33.31 -14.16
N LEU A 138 -5.97 -32.75 -14.23
CA LEU A 138 -7.08 -33.28 -15.04
C LEU A 138 -6.73 -33.26 -16.52
N SER A 139 -6.12 -32.17 -17.03
CA SER A 139 -5.71 -32.12 -18.44
C SER A 139 -4.61 -33.12 -18.79
N ALA A 140 -3.68 -33.40 -17.88
CA ALA A 140 -2.67 -34.43 -18.02
C ALA A 140 -3.29 -35.84 -17.99
N ALA A 141 -4.23 -36.10 -17.10
CA ALA A 141 -4.95 -37.35 -17.01
C ALA A 141 -5.78 -37.63 -18.27
N ASP A 142 -6.41 -36.58 -18.85
CA ASP A 142 -7.16 -36.73 -20.11
C ASP A 142 -6.24 -37.03 -21.30
N LYS A 143 -5.04 -36.44 -21.36
CA LYS A 143 -4.02 -36.77 -22.36
C LYS A 143 -3.57 -38.22 -22.26
N VAL A 144 -3.29 -38.70 -21.04
CA VAL A 144 -2.91 -40.10 -20.78
C VAL A 144 -4.04 -41.06 -21.18
N LYS A 145 -5.29 -40.71 -20.85
CA LYS A 145 -6.45 -41.52 -21.21
C LYS A 145 -6.68 -41.59 -22.73
N ALA A 146 -6.46 -40.47 -23.44
CA ALA A 146 -6.54 -40.42 -24.89
C ALA A 146 -5.44 -41.24 -25.57
N ALA A 147 -4.21 -41.19 -25.07
CA ALA A 147 -3.10 -42.01 -25.57
C ALA A 147 -3.32 -43.52 -25.37
N LEU A 148 -3.84 -43.91 -24.20
CA LEU A 148 -4.22 -45.29 -23.90
C LEU A 148 -5.35 -45.78 -24.81
N ALA A 149 -6.36 -44.98 -25.09
CA ALA A 149 -7.47 -45.32 -25.97
C ALA A 149 -7.03 -45.52 -27.43
N ASN A 150 -6.01 -44.83 -27.87
CA ASN A 150 -5.44 -44.93 -29.21
C ASN A 150 -4.40 -46.06 -29.35
N GLY A 151 -4.04 -46.74 -28.25
CA GLY A 151 -3.06 -47.82 -28.24
C GLY A 151 -1.62 -47.38 -28.48
N ASP A 152 -1.36 -46.07 -28.40
CA ASP A 152 -0.05 -45.47 -28.64
C ASP A 152 0.75 -45.37 -27.34
N VAL A 153 1.40 -46.47 -26.97
CA VAL A 153 2.20 -46.57 -25.75
C VAL A 153 3.44 -45.65 -25.81
N PHE A 154 3.95 -45.38 -27.01
CA PHE A 154 5.12 -44.51 -27.19
C PHE A 154 4.76 -43.03 -26.94
N ALA A 155 3.61 -42.57 -27.39
CA ALA A 155 3.11 -41.22 -27.08
C ALA A 155 2.87 -41.04 -25.58
N LEU A 156 2.54 -42.11 -24.87
CA LEU A 156 2.37 -42.08 -23.41
C LEU A 156 3.71 -41.99 -22.69
N LEU A 157 4.74 -42.67 -23.17
CA LEU A 157 6.10 -42.62 -22.64
C LEU A 157 6.75 -41.26 -22.90
N ASP A 158 6.55 -40.67 -24.10
CA ASP A 158 7.01 -39.32 -24.45
C ASP A 158 6.34 -38.25 -23.54
N GLY A 159 5.02 -38.32 -23.36
CA GLY A 159 4.28 -37.40 -22.47
C GLY A 159 4.66 -37.52 -21.00
N LEU A 160 5.06 -38.72 -20.54
CA LEU A 160 5.59 -38.91 -19.19
C LEU A 160 7.03 -38.32 -19.07
N GLY A 161 7.83 -38.42 -20.14
CA GLY A 161 9.15 -37.82 -20.22
C GLY A 161 9.07 -36.29 -20.13
N GLU A 162 8.22 -35.65 -20.94
CA GLU A 162 8.00 -34.20 -20.89
C GLU A 162 7.51 -33.72 -19.53
N MET A 163 6.63 -34.47 -18.86
CA MET A 163 6.19 -34.13 -17.50
C MET A 163 7.33 -34.25 -16.48
N ALA A 164 8.17 -35.26 -16.60
CA ALA A 164 9.31 -35.46 -15.72
C ALA A 164 10.35 -34.33 -15.90
N ASP A 165 10.59 -33.90 -17.14
CA ASP A 165 11.49 -32.80 -17.46
C ASP A 165 10.94 -31.47 -16.91
N THR A 166 9.65 -31.20 -17.04
CA THR A 166 8.98 -30.01 -16.47
C THR A 166 9.07 -30.02 -14.95
N TRP A 167 8.90 -31.15 -14.31
CA TRP A 167 9.04 -31.31 -12.87
C TRP A 167 10.48 -31.09 -12.40
N MET A 168 11.45 -31.52 -13.16
CA MET A 168 12.87 -31.29 -12.87
C MET A 168 13.22 -29.81 -13.01
N ASP A 169 12.76 -29.15 -14.06
CA ASP A 169 12.95 -27.70 -14.28
C ASP A 169 12.31 -26.87 -13.17
N ASP A 170 11.10 -27.23 -12.75
CA ASP A 170 10.39 -26.54 -11.64
C ASP A 170 11.15 -26.73 -10.31
N MET A 171 11.66 -27.94 -10.04
CA MET A 171 12.48 -28.20 -8.85
C MET A 171 13.79 -27.43 -8.90
N GLU A 172 14.46 -27.37 -10.06
CA GLU A 172 15.71 -26.63 -10.24
C GLU A 172 15.50 -25.14 -10.05
N ASN A 173 14.43 -24.56 -10.60
CA ASN A 173 14.06 -23.16 -10.41
C ASN A 173 13.73 -22.85 -8.94
N LEU A 174 13.10 -23.78 -8.23
CA LEU A 174 12.78 -23.63 -6.80
C LEU A 174 14.06 -23.65 -5.95
N VAL A 175 15.01 -24.53 -6.27
CA VAL A 175 16.32 -24.59 -5.61
C VAL A 175 17.15 -23.35 -5.90
N VAL A 176 17.20 -22.86 -7.15
CA VAL A 176 17.88 -21.63 -7.54
C VAL A 176 17.24 -20.41 -6.87
N GLY A 177 15.92 -20.35 -6.81
CA GLY A 177 15.19 -19.29 -6.14
C GLY A 177 15.49 -19.21 -4.64
N VAL A 178 15.69 -20.35 -3.98
CA VAL A 178 16.09 -20.39 -2.55
C VAL A 178 17.54 -19.99 -2.34
N LEU A 179 18.44 -20.34 -3.28
CA LEU A 179 19.86 -20.02 -3.18
C LEU A 179 20.19 -18.57 -3.57
N THR A 180 19.31 -17.89 -4.33
CA THR A 180 19.49 -16.50 -4.77
C THR A 180 18.81 -15.47 -3.87
N LEU A 181 18.23 -15.88 -2.73
CA LEU A 181 17.78 -14.93 -1.74
C LEU A 181 18.97 -14.11 -1.26
N PRO A 182 18.95 -12.78 -1.41
CA PRO A 182 20.06 -11.96 -0.94
C PRO A 182 20.19 -12.18 0.56
N SER A 183 21.38 -12.59 0.98
CA SER A 183 21.74 -12.64 2.39
C SER A 183 21.67 -11.20 2.92
N ALA A 184 20.65 -10.95 3.77
CA ALA A 184 20.46 -9.70 4.48
C ALA A 184 21.60 -9.47 5.48
#